data_7b0f6c119d88692a8e9db098cd855749
#
_entry.id   7b0f6c119d88692a8e9db098cd855749
#
_cell.length_a   1.000
_cell.length_b   1.000
_cell.length_c   1.000
_cell.angle_alpha   90.00
_cell.angle_beta   90.00
_cell.angle_gamma   90.00
#
_symmetry.space_group_name_H-M   'P 1'
#
loop_
_entity.id
_entity.type
_entity.pdbx_description
1 polymer ?
#
loop_
_entity_poly.entity_id
_entity_poly.type
_entity_poly.pdbx_seq_one_letter_code
_entity_poly.pdbx_strand_id
1 'polypeptide(L)'
;MKTTVRQLVTALGLTFVVAAGAAAAPIPELVTKDGRHALMVDGAPFVMFGGQAQNSSNYPLALDKVWAAIKDANANTLEIPVAWEQIEPTEGKFDFSYVDTLVAQARKNKVRLVLLWFGTWKNTGPSYTPEWVKFNNARFPRMLDQEGKPIYCLSPQGEETLKADKKAFVALMAHIKKIDDVQRTVIMMQVQNEVGTYGYARDYGPKAEAQFNAPVPAEVLKHKKSPVALAATGTWKQVYGDYADEYFHAYSVAKYIGEIAKAGRDVYNLPMYVNNSIRDSLEEPVKPWNKNFASGGPTFDVIDIYKAAAPAIDFAAPDIYSPDSRKFVATLDKFQRPDNALAVPEMSNGADYVRYAYLVLGRGAINFSPFGIDYADYSNFPLGHKATDKTMTAPYGKIFGAFRPMERQWSKWAFEGRTYGVAEGDDRQPQKLALKGWNATISFREWQFGEAQYFKDVKDLPANTEKPNGGVAMAQIADNEFIIVGQHARVKIDSADGKPTMWARVEEGRYDAAGKWIMERNWNGDQTDYGLNLTGNPVVLKVKVGTY
;
A
#
# COMPACT_ATOMS: atom_id res chain seq x y z
N MET A 1 -82.02 -20.20 35.87
CA MET A 1 -81.14 -19.96 34.74
C MET A 1 -80.23 -18.78 35.13
N LYS A 2 -78.99 -18.99 35.48
CA LYS A 2 -77.99 -17.94 35.79
C LYS A 2 -76.91 -17.99 34.70
N THR A 3 -76.88 -16.93 33.89
CA THR A 3 -75.91 -16.77 32.78
C THR A 3 -74.67 -16.04 33.32
N THR A 4 -73.52 -16.70 33.33
CA THR A 4 -72.24 -16.14 33.77
C THR A 4 -71.53 -15.58 32.53
N VAL A 5 -71.28 -14.24 32.52
CA VAL A 5 -70.47 -13.57 31.51
C VAL A 5 -69.03 -13.64 31.95
N ARG A 6 -68.17 -14.26 31.12
CA ARG A 6 -66.69 -14.23 31.25
C ARG A 6 -66.13 -13.02 30.52
N GLN A 7 -65.52 -12.09 31.24
CA GLN A 7 -64.72 -11.03 30.65
C GLN A 7 -63.34 -11.57 30.26
N LEU A 8 -62.99 -11.41 28.99
CA LEU A 8 -61.65 -11.65 28.48
C LEU A 8 -60.83 -10.37 28.68
N VAL A 9 -59.80 -10.42 29.51
CA VAL A 9 -58.78 -9.35 29.64
C VAL A 9 -57.64 -9.67 28.66
N THR A 10 -57.54 -8.88 27.60
CA THR A 10 -56.42 -8.96 26.63
C THR A 10 -55.29 -8.07 27.16
N ALA A 11 -54.21 -8.70 27.66
CA ALA A 11 -52.99 -7.99 28.04
C ALA A 11 -52.17 -7.70 26.77
N LEU A 12 -52.09 -6.43 26.38
CA LEU A 12 -51.13 -5.95 25.37
C LEU A 12 -49.75 -5.90 26.00
N GLY A 13 -48.91 -6.89 25.69
CA GLY A 13 -47.49 -6.84 26.03
C GLY A 13 -46.73 -5.89 25.09
N LEU A 14 -46.36 -4.71 25.56
CA LEU A 14 -45.40 -3.84 24.88
C LEU A 14 -44.01 -4.50 24.97
N THR A 15 -43.56 -5.07 23.88
CA THR A 15 -42.15 -5.52 23.75
C THR A 15 -41.28 -4.30 23.43
N PHE A 16 -40.57 -3.79 24.41
CA PHE A 16 -39.50 -2.80 24.20
C PHE A 16 -38.36 -3.53 23.49
N VAL A 17 -38.21 -3.32 22.20
CA VAL A 17 -36.98 -3.63 21.47
C VAL A 17 -35.95 -2.59 21.88
N VAL A 18 -35.14 -2.91 22.87
CA VAL A 18 -33.91 -2.16 23.17
C VAL A 18 -32.98 -2.39 21.97
N ALA A 19 -32.91 -1.41 21.09
CA ALA A 19 -31.85 -1.39 20.08
C ALA A 19 -30.52 -1.26 20.85
N ALA A 20 -29.80 -2.38 21.00
CA ALA A 20 -28.44 -2.35 21.49
C ALA A 20 -27.63 -1.47 20.49
N GLY A 21 -27.28 -0.27 20.90
CA GLY A 21 -26.38 0.59 20.14
C GLY A 21 -25.11 -0.20 19.83
N ALA A 22 -24.78 -0.36 18.55
CA ALA A 22 -23.53 -1.00 18.16
C ALA A 22 -22.38 -0.25 18.85
N ALA A 23 -21.57 -0.95 19.64
CA ALA A 23 -20.37 -0.36 20.20
C ALA A 23 -19.46 0.10 19.06
N ALA A 24 -18.85 1.28 19.22
CA ALA A 24 -17.92 1.80 18.21
C ALA A 24 -16.77 0.81 17.99
N ALA A 25 -16.44 0.54 16.73
CA ALA A 25 -15.27 -0.26 16.38
C ALA A 25 -13.99 0.44 16.90
N PRO A 26 -12.94 -0.31 17.29
CA PRO A 26 -11.65 0.27 17.64
C PRO A 26 -11.13 1.18 16.53
N ILE A 27 -10.43 2.25 16.90
CA ILE A 27 -9.72 3.09 15.91
C ILE A 27 -8.69 2.21 15.21
N PRO A 28 -8.61 2.23 13.86
CA PRO A 28 -7.56 1.54 13.14
C PRO A 28 -6.17 1.92 13.65
N GLU A 29 -5.26 0.96 13.74
CA GLU A 29 -3.90 1.20 14.21
C GLU A 29 -2.88 0.32 13.47
N LEU A 30 -1.65 0.80 13.33
CA LEU A 30 -0.53 -0.01 12.86
C LEU A 30 0.18 -0.63 14.06
N VAL A 31 0.20 -1.96 14.13
CA VAL A 31 0.85 -2.72 15.21
C VAL A 31 2.14 -3.34 14.69
N THR A 32 3.22 -3.23 15.47
CA THR A 32 4.51 -3.86 15.17
C THR A 32 4.83 -4.89 16.25
N LYS A 33 5.19 -6.10 15.82
CA LYS A 33 5.64 -7.17 16.70
C LYS A 33 6.77 -7.97 16.04
N ASP A 34 7.90 -8.11 16.70
CA ASP A 34 9.08 -8.84 16.22
C ASP A 34 9.52 -8.40 14.81
N GLY A 35 9.47 -7.08 14.54
CA GLY A 35 9.81 -6.49 13.24
C GLY A 35 8.80 -6.77 12.11
N ARG A 36 7.63 -7.30 12.43
CA ARG A 36 6.50 -7.50 11.50
C ARG A 36 5.37 -6.53 11.83
N HIS A 37 4.61 -6.17 10.80
CA HIS A 37 3.58 -5.13 10.91
C HIS A 37 2.21 -5.69 10.52
N ALA A 38 1.17 -5.18 11.17
CA ALA A 38 -0.21 -5.39 10.76
C ALA A 38 -1.03 -4.11 10.92
N LEU A 39 -1.84 -3.80 9.93
CA LEU A 39 -2.91 -2.82 10.08
C LEU A 39 -4.09 -3.51 10.79
N MET A 40 -4.44 -2.99 11.95
CA MET A 40 -5.60 -3.48 12.70
C MET A 40 -6.83 -2.67 12.28
N VAL A 41 -7.84 -3.35 11.76
CA VAL A 41 -9.15 -2.77 11.42
C VAL A 41 -10.23 -3.62 12.09
N ASP A 42 -11.16 -3.01 12.79
CA ASP A 42 -12.18 -3.71 13.60
C ASP A 42 -11.55 -4.65 14.65
N GLY A 43 -10.38 -4.28 15.18
CA GLY A 43 -9.65 -5.04 16.20
C GLY A 43 -8.92 -6.30 15.68
N ALA A 44 -8.80 -6.50 14.37
CA ALA A 44 -8.14 -7.65 13.78
C ALA A 44 -7.22 -7.26 12.62
N PRO A 45 -6.16 -8.05 12.33
CA PRO A 45 -5.29 -7.82 11.16
C PRO A 45 -6.10 -7.74 9.87
N PHE A 46 -5.74 -6.77 9.03
CA PHE A 46 -6.40 -6.47 7.77
C PHE A 46 -5.36 -6.17 6.70
N VAL A 47 -5.55 -6.72 5.50
CA VAL A 47 -4.76 -6.40 4.31
C VAL A 47 -5.62 -5.63 3.33
N MET A 48 -5.08 -4.54 2.81
CA MET A 48 -5.73 -3.74 1.78
C MET A 48 -5.45 -4.34 0.41
N PHE A 49 -6.49 -4.95 -0.18
CA PHE A 49 -6.57 -5.21 -1.61
C PHE A 49 -7.15 -3.94 -2.22
N GLY A 50 -6.28 -2.99 -2.49
CA GLY A 50 -6.69 -1.64 -2.81
C GLY A 50 -6.84 -1.38 -4.29
N GLY A 51 -7.42 -0.23 -4.58
CA GLY A 51 -7.36 0.43 -5.86
C GLY A 51 -7.29 1.93 -5.61
N GLN A 52 -6.28 2.57 -6.18
CA GLN A 52 -6.17 4.03 -6.11
C GLN A 52 -6.86 4.64 -7.34
N ALA A 53 -7.78 5.59 -7.11
CA ALA A 53 -8.44 6.30 -8.18
C ALA A 53 -7.50 7.32 -8.85
N GLN A 54 -7.82 7.73 -10.09
CA GLN A 54 -7.14 8.85 -10.75
C GLN A 54 -7.24 10.12 -9.90
N ASN A 55 -6.23 10.98 -10.02
CA ASN A 55 -6.08 12.17 -9.19
C ASN A 55 -7.27 13.13 -9.27
N SER A 56 -7.98 13.18 -10.40
CA SER A 56 -9.14 14.05 -10.64
C SER A 56 -10.48 13.31 -10.54
N SER A 57 -10.51 12.06 -10.09
CA SER A 57 -11.76 11.30 -9.88
C SER A 57 -12.39 11.55 -8.49
N ASN A 58 -11.90 12.54 -7.77
CA ASN A 58 -12.32 12.93 -6.42
C ASN A 58 -13.48 13.93 -6.42
N TYR A 59 -14.49 13.71 -7.25
CA TYR A 59 -15.71 14.51 -7.33
C TYR A 59 -16.95 13.62 -7.27
N PRO A 60 -18.08 14.09 -6.67
CA PRO A 60 -19.28 13.27 -6.48
C PRO A 60 -19.77 12.59 -7.75
N LEU A 61 -19.77 13.29 -8.90
CA LEU A 61 -20.24 12.76 -10.17
C LEU A 61 -19.25 11.75 -10.83
N ALA A 62 -17.99 11.75 -10.42
CA ALA A 62 -17.00 10.78 -10.90
C ALA A 62 -17.06 9.44 -10.13
N LEU A 63 -17.62 9.44 -8.90
CA LEU A 63 -17.58 8.29 -8.00
C LEU A 63 -18.29 7.04 -8.56
N ASP A 64 -19.31 7.17 -9.40
CA ASP A 64 -19.97 6.00 -9.99
C ASP A 64 -19.00 5.18 -10.86
N LYS A 65 -18.11 5.85 -11.60
CA LYS A 65 -17.07 5.22 -12.42
C LYS A 65 -15.96 4.59 -11.54
N VAL A 66 -15.67 5.21 -10.39
CA VAL A 66 -14.72 4.67 -9.39
C VAL A 66 -15.29 3.41 -8.75
N TRP A 67 -16.52 3.46 -8.24
CA TRP A 67 -17.13 2.28 -7.58
C TRP A 67 -17.31 1.09 -8.52
N ALA A 68 -17.62 1.35 -9.80
CA ALA A 68 -17.72 0.28 -10.80
C ALA A 68 -16.37 -0.46 -10.95
N ALA A 69 -15.27 0.27 -11.07
CA ALA A 69 -13.93 -0.31 -11.21
C ALA A 69 -13.46 -1.03 -9.92
N ILE A 70 -13.66 -0.43 -8.74
CA ILE A 70 -13.35 -1.02 -7.43
C ILE A 70 -14.10 -2.34 -7.23
N LYS A 71 -15.37 -2.40 -7.62
CA LYS A 71 -16.16 -3.63 -7.57
C LYS A 71 -15.63 -4.69 -8.53
N ASP A 72 -15.35 -4.33 -9.79
CA ASP A 72 -14.84 -5.26 -10.80
C ASP A 72 -13.42 -5.77 -10.44
N ALA A 73 -12.62 -4.96 -9.75
CA ALA A 73 -11.32 -5.35 -9.18
C ALA A 73 -11.43 -6.22 -7.91
N ASN A 74 -12.63 -6.47 -7.37
CA ASN A 74 -12.81 -7.13 -6.06
C ASN A 74 -12.02 -6.44 -4.92
N ALA A 75 -11.75 -5.15 -5.01
CA ALA A 75 -11.01 -4.42 -3.99
C ALA A 75 -11.83 -4.27 -2.70
N ASN A 76 -11.16 -4.27 -1.54
CA ASN A 76 -11.77 -3.99 -0.23
C ASN A 76 -11.47 -2.58 0.26
N THR A 77 -10.57 -1.89 -0.41
CA THR A 77 -10.11 -0.56 -0.03
C THR A 77 -10.03 0.33 -1.27
N LEU A 78 -10.52 1.55 -1.15
CA LEU A 78 -10.35 2.61 -2.14
C LEU A 78 -9.38 3.65 -1.56
N GLU A 79 -8.33 3.95 -2.31
CA GLU A 79 -7.42 5.07 -2.06
C GLU A 79 -7.83 6.22 -2.99
N ILE A 80 -8.17 7.38 -2.43
CA ILE A 80 -8.74 8.47 -3.22
C ILE A 80 -8.33 9.84 -2.67
N PRO A 81 -8.00 10.81 -3.55
CA PRO A 81 -7.61 12.15 -3.13
C PRO A 81 -8.72 12.93 -2.42
N VAL A 82 -8.30 13.70 -1.42
CA VAL A 82 -9.04 14.82 -0.84
C VAL A 82 -8.15 16.05 -0.97
N ALA A 83 -8.51 16.97 -1.84
CA ALA A 83 -7.71 18.12 -2.18
C ALA A 83 -7.97 19.32 -1.24
N TRP A 84 -6.91 20.04 -0.86
CA TRP A 84 -7.05 21.25 -0.03
C TRP A 84 -7.97 22.28 -0.67
N GLU A 85 -7.84 22.50 -1.99
CA GLU A 85 -8.71 23.43 -2.73
C GLU A 85 -10.21 23.08 -2.69
N GLN A 86 -10.54 21.78 -2.50
CA GLN A 86 -11.93 21.34 -2.32
C GLN A 86 -12.41 21.59 -0.88
N ILE A 87 -11.54 21.34 0.10
CA ILE A 87 -11.89 21.46 1.52
C ILE A 87 -11.94 22.91 1.98
N GLU A 88 -11.08 23.78 1.47
CA GLU A 88 -11.01 25.20 1.84
C GLU A 88 -10.89 26.10 0.59
N PRO A 89 -11.92 26.12 -0.29
CA PRO A 89 -11.89 26.91 -1.53
C PRO A 89 -11.74 28.42 -1.29
N THR A 90 -12.24 28.90 -0.19
CA THR A 90 -12.04 30.27 0.30
C THR A 90 -11.42 30.19 1.69
N GLU A 91 -10.42 31.01 1.97
CA GLU A 91 -9.73 30.99 3.26
C GLU A 91 -10.70 31.06 4.45
N GLY A 92 -10.61 30.06 5.33
CA GLY A 92 -11.45 29.92 6.52
C GLY A 92 -12.87 29.40 6.26
N LYS A 93 -13.24 29.09 5.02
CA LYS A 93 -14.55 28.50 4.68
C LYS A 93 -14.35 27.07 4.21
N PHE A 94 -14.78 26.12 5.04
CA PHE A 94 -14.63 24.70 4.78
C PHE A 94 -15.87 24.10 4.13
N ASP A 95 -15.66 23.23 3.12
CA ASP A 95 -16.68 22.42 2.47
C ASP A 95 -16.30 20.94 2.56
N PHE A 96 -17.10 20.15 3.24
CA PHE A 96 -16.89 18.71 3.42
C PHE A 96 -17.90 17.86 2.63
N SER A 97 -18.70 18.47 1.76
CA SER A 97 -19.80 17.80 1.04
C SER A 97 -19.32 16.61 0.21
N TYR A 98 -18.13 16.72 -0.41
CA TYR A 98 -17.50 15.62 -1.10
C TYR A 98 -17.15 14.47 -0.15
N VAL A 99 -16.55 14.76 1.00
CA VAL A 99 -16.14 13.76 2.00
C VAL A 99 -17.36 13.04 2.57
N ASP A 100 -18.44 13.75 2.85
CA ASP A 100 -19.72 13.18 3.30
C ASP A 100 -20.26 12.19 2.27
N THR A 101 -20.29 12.59 1.00
CA THR A 101 -20.75 11.75 -0.12
C THR A 101 -19.87 10.50 -0.26
N LEU A 102 -18.54 10.67 -0.25
CA LEU A 102 -17.57 9.59 -0.38
C LEU A 102 -17.72 8.54 0.73
N VAL A 103 -17.76 8.99 1.99
CA VAL A 103 -17.90 8.09 3.16
C VAL A 103 -19.24 7.35 3.12
N ALA A 104 -20.34 8.03 2.78
CA ALA A 104 -21.66 7.40 2.66
C ALA A 104 -21.67 6.33 1.56
N GLN A 105 -21.07 6.62 0.40
CA GLN A 105 -20.99 5.66 -0.72
C GLN A 105 -20.05 4.50 -0.42
N ALA A 106 -18.92 4.73 0.26
CA ALA A 106 -18.00 3.68 0.69
C ALA A 106 -18.69 2.66 1.61
N ARG A 107 -19.48 3.13 2.56
CA ARG A 107 -20.33 2.28 3.43
C ARG A 107 -21.32 1.44 2.64
N LYS A 108 -22.03 2.06 1.70
CA LYS A 108 -22.97 1.35 0.80
C LYS A 108 -22.26 0.23 0.01
N ASN A 109 -21.05 0.49 -0.46
CA ASN A 109 -20.25 -0.46 -1.23
C ASN A 109 -19.45 -1.43 -0.33
N LYS A 110 -19.46 -1.28 0.99
CA LYS A 110 -18.69 -2.10 1.97
C LYS A 110 -17.18 -2.07 1.69
N VAL A 111 -16.66 -0.91 1.33
CA VAL A 111 -15.25 -0.65 1.01
C VAL A 111 -14.68 0.29 2.05
N ARG A 112 -13.45 0.04 2.52
CA ARG A 112 -12.70 0.94 3.39
C ARG A 112 -12.04 2.04 2.58
N LEU A 113 -11.72 3.15 3.22
CA LEU A 113 -11.10 4.30 2.58
C LEU A 113 -9.71 4.57 3.16
N VAL A 114 -8.77 4.83 2.27
CA VAL A 114 -7.54 5.58 2.57
C VAL A 114 -7.68 6.93 1.87
N LEU A 115 -7.65 8.01 2.63
CA LEU A 115 -7.77 9.36 2.07
C LEU A 115 -6.38 9.94 1.83
N LEU A 116 -6.14 10.39 0.60
CA LEU A 116 -4.88 10.98 0.18
C LEU A 116 -5.00 12.50 0.32
N TRP A 117 -4.38 13.09 1.35
CA TRP A 117 -4.37 14.52 1.53
C TRP A 117 -3.46 15.20 0.52
N PHE A 118 -4.03 15.74 -0.54
CA PHE A 118 -3.35 16.58 -1.50
C PHE A 118 -3.38 18.03 -0.99
N GLY A 119 -2.41 18.34 -0.12
CA GLY A 119 -2.26 19.63 0.53
C GLY A 119 -1.28 20.54 -0.22
N THR A 120 -0.15 20.86 0.42
CA THR A 120 0.87 21.75 -0.13
C THR A 120 1.54 21.19 -1.37
N TRP A 121 1.78 19.86 -1.42
CA TRP A 121 2.50 19.22 -2.52
C TRP A 121 1.77 18.01 -3.11
N LYS A 122 1.72 17.96 -4.44
CA LYS A 122 1.45 16.80 -5.26
C LYS A 122 2.48 16.79 -6.37
N ASN A 123 3.39 15.78 -6.38
CA ASN A 123 4.47 15.65 -7.36
C ASN A 123 5.26 16.98 -7.50
N THR A 124 5.87 17.44 -6.42
CA THR A 124 6.61 18.72 -6.34
C THR A 124 5.72 19.97 -6.25
N GLY A 125 4.64 20.02 -7.01
CA GLY A 125 3.88 21.25 -7.22
C GLY A 125 2.71 21.48 -6.26
N PRO A 126 2.26 22.75 -6.11
CA PRO A 126 1.12 23.12 -5.30
C PRO A 126 -0.21 23.02 -6.08
N SER A 127 -0.35 22.00 -6.93
CA SER A 127 -1.46 21.91 -7.88
C SER A 127 -2.84 21.86 -7.22
N TYR A 128 -2.91 21.30 -6.02
CA TYR A 128 -4.15 21.09 -5.26
C TYR A 128 -4.32 22.03 -4.08
N THR A 129 -3.41 23.03 -3.92
CA THR A 129 -3.64 24.11 -2.95
C THR A 129 -4.73 25.05 -3.49
N PRO A 130 -5.49 25.75 -2.62
CA PRO A 130 -6.43 26.76 -3.04
C PRO A 130 -5.82 27.90 -3.83
N GLU A 131 -6.60 28.58 -4.67
CA GLU A 131 -6.14 29.70 -5.49
C GLU A 131 -5.52 30.84 -4.63
N TRP A 132 -6.11 31.10 -3.46
CA TRP A 132 -5.61 32.13 -2.53
C TRP A 132 -4.22 31.81 -1.94
N VAL A 133 -3.78 30.52 -2.00
CA VAL A 133 -2.40 30.09 -1.69
C VAL A 133 -1.52 30.17 -2.94
N LYS A 134 -1.99 29.62 -4.07
CA LYS A 134 -1.22 29.47 -5.32
C LYS A 134 -0.61 30.76 -5.81
N PHE A 135 -1.33 31.86 -5.68
CA PHE A 135 -0.96 33.16 -6.29
C PHE A 135 -0.54 34.24 -5.28
N ASN A 136 -0.40 33.89 -4.00
CA ASN A 136 0.06 34.82 -2.97
C ASN A 136 1.47 34.46 -2.48
N ASN A 137 2.47 34.64 -3.34
CA ASN A 137 3.86 34.28 -3.03
C ASN A 137 4.49 35.13 -1.91
N ALA A 138 3.95 36.32 -1.63
CA ALA A 138 4.39 37.13 -0.51
C ALA A 138 4.11 36.49 0.84
N ARG A 139 2.96 35.81 0.96
CA ARG A 139 2.55 35.11 2.17
C ARG A 139 2.95 33.63 2.15
N PHE A 140 2.88 33.00 0.99
CA PHE A 140 3.16 31.59 0.77
C PHE A 140 4.38 31.41 -0.16
N PRO A 141 5.60 31.52 0.38
CA PRO A 141 6.79 31.63 -0.43
C PRO A 141 7.08 30.34 -1.21
N ARG A 142 7.57 30.53 -2.43
CA ARG A 142 8.15 29.47 -3.22
C ARG A 142 9.58 29.17 -2.80
N MET A 143 10.05 27.97 -3.08
CA MET A 143 11.47 27.66 -3.01
C MET A 143 12.23 28.54 -4.00
N LEU A 144 13.47 28.88 -3.67
CA LEU A 144 14.38 29.57 -4.56
C LEU A 144 15.46 28.61 -5.09
N ASP A 145 15.85 28.79 -6.35
CA ASP A 145 17.03 28.14 -6.91
C ASP A 145 18.32 28.81 -6.43
N GLN A 146 19.48 28.34 -6.92
CA GLN A 146 20.80 28.88 -6.55
C GLN A 146 21.02 30.33 -7.01
N GLU A 147 20.30 30.76 -8.04
CA GLU A 147 20.30 32.11 -8.58
C GLU A 147 19.30 33.05 -7.88
N GLY A 148 18.57 32.53 -6.88
CA GLY A 148 17.56 33.28 -6.12
C GLY A 148 16.23 33.48 -6.85
N LYS A 149 15.97 32.71 -7.92
CA LYS A 149 14.70 32.74 -8.68
C LYS A 149 13.69 31.77 -8.04
N PRO A 150 12.40 32.16 -7.93
CA PRO A 150 11.37 31.26 -7.43
C PRO A 150 11.13 30.10 -8.42
N ILE A 151 11.04 28.89 -7.87
CA ILE A 151 10.67 27.69 -8.60
C ILE A 151 9.20 27.30 -8.36
N TYR A 152 8.71 26.30 -9.07
CA TYR A 152 7.28 25.89 -9.01
C TYR A 152 6.84 25.38 -7.63
N CYS A 153 7.74 24.89 -6.79
CA CYS A 153 7.46 24.28 -5.49
C CYS A 153 7.28 25.34 -4.37
N LEU A 154 6.32 25.14 -3.46
CA LEU A 154 6.23 25.91 -2.22
C LEU A 154 7.34 25.50 -1.26
N SER A 155 7.91 26.49 -0.55
CA SER A 155 9.03 26.28 0.37
C SER A 155 8.60 25.51 1.63
N PRO A 156 9.32 24.44 2.03
CA PRO A 156 9.09 23.79 3.32
C PRO A 156 9.46 24.68 4.53
N GLN A 157 10.13 25.81 4.32
CA GLN A 157 10.38 26.83 5.32
C GLN A 157 9.26 27.89 5.40
N GLY A 158 8.19 27.74 4.63
CA GLY A 158 7.02 28.63 4.61
C GLY A 158 6.10 28.43 5.82
N GLU A 159 6.30 29.19 6.89
CA GLU A 159 5.54 29.05 8.14
C GLU A 159 4.03 29.31 7.96
N GLU A 160 3.65 30.30 7.14
CA GLU A 160 2.24 30.58 6.87
C GLU A 160 1.61 29.48 5.99
N THR A 161 2.39 28.89 5.08
CA THR A 161 1.92 27.72 4.28
C THR A 161 1.65 26.53 5.19
N LEU A 162 2.60 26.20 6.07
CA LEU A 162 2.45 25.12 7.05
C LEU A 162 1.24 25.36 7.97
N LYS A 163 1.08 26.59 8.47
CA LYS A 163 -0.04 26.93 9.35
C LYS A 163 -1.40 26.77 8.66
N ALA A 164 -1.49 27.18 7.40
CA ALA A 164 -2.72 27.12 6.61
C ALA A 164 -3.06 25.67 6.24
N ASP A 165 -2.11 24.89 5.71
CA ASP A 165 -2.28 23.47 5.38
C ASP A 165 -2.66 22.66 6.64
N LYS A 166 -1.91 22.84 7.73
CA LYS A 166 -2.19 22.19 9.02
C LYS A 166 -3.61 22.49 9.51
N LYS A 167 -4.08 23.74 9.40
CA LYS A 167 -5.45 24.13 9.77
C LYS A 167 -6.49 23.40 8.94
N ALA A 168 -6.30 23.31 7.62
CA ALA A 168 -7.23 22.63 6.72
C ALA A 168 -7.24 21.11 6.99
N PHE A 169 -6.08 20.50 7.18
CA PHE A 169 -5.98 19.08 7.52
C PHE A 169 -6.63 18.75 8.87
N VAL A 170 -6.41 19.57 9.90
CA VAL A 170 -7.07 19.42 11.21
C VAL A 170 -8.59 19.52 11.09
N ALA A 171 -9.10 20.46 10.28
CA ALA A 171 -10.53 20.59 10.03
C ALA A 171 -11.12 19.34 9.34
N LEU A 172 -10.41 18.78 8.36
CA LEU A 172 -10.77 17.52 7.71
C LEU A 172 -10.77 16.36 8.74
N MET A 173 -9.72 16.21 9.55
CA MET A 173 -9.65 15.14 10.55
C MET A 173 -10.75 15.24 11.60
N ALA A 174 -11.11 16.45 12.02
CA ALA A 174 -12.23 16.70 12.94
C ALA A 174 -13.57 16.32 12.31
N HIS A 175 -13.75 16.64 11.03
CA HIS A 175 -14.95 16.28 10.29
C HIS A 175 -15.07 14.75 10.10
N ILE A 176 -14.00 14.07 9.69
CA ILE A 176 -13.97 12.61 9.57
C ILE A 176 -14.31 11.97 10.92
N LYS A 177 -13.68 12.41 12.01
CA LYS A 177 -14.01 11.91 13.34
C LYS A 177 -15.50 12.05 13.65
N LYS A 178 -16.10 13.22 13.35
CA LYS A 178 -17.50 13.49 13.60
C LYS A 178 -18.43 12.52 12.85
N ILE A 179 -18.14 12.22 11.58
CA ILE A 179 -19.06 11.43 10.72
C ILE A 179 -18.74 9.93 10.72
N ASP A 180 -17.54 9.51 11.17
CA ASP A 180 -17.05 8.13 11.02
C ASP A 180 -16.54 7.49 12.33
N ASP A 181 -16.76 8.11 13.47
CA ASP A 181 -16.26 7.65 14.78
C ASP A 181 -16.79 6.27 15.22
N VAL A 182 -17.90 5.82 14.66
CA VAL A 182 -18.52 4.52 14.98
C VAL A 182 -18.14 3.44 13.97
N GLN A 183 -18.17 3.74 12.68
CA GLN A 183 -18.08 2.75 11.61
C GLN A 183 -16.65 2.55 11.07
N ARG A 184 -15.74 3.50 11.34
CA ARG A 184 -14.34 3.43 10.93
C ARG A 184 -14.15 3.11 9.45
N THR A 185 -14.96 3.76 8.59
CA THR A 185 -14.88 3.59 7.13
C THR A 185 -13.54 4.07 6.60
N VAL A 186 -13.04 5.20 7.12
CA VAL A 186 -11.69 5.72 6.87
C VAL A 186 -10.72 5.02 7.81
N ILE A 187 -9.75 4.31 7.25
CA ILE A 187 -8.82 3.46 8.03
C ILE A 187 -7.38 3.98 8.07
N MET A 188 -7.04 4.93 7.20
CA MET A 188 -5.69 5.47 7.09
C MET A 188 -5.69 6.78 6.31
N MET A 189 -4.67 7.62 6.52
CA MET A 189 -4.44 8.84 5.77
C MET A 189 -3.05 8.79 5.11
N GLN A 190 -2.95 9.21 3.85
CA GLN A 190 -1.69 9.63 3.25
C GLN A 190 -1.55 11.14 3.44
N VAL A 191 -0.38 11.59 3.91
CA VAL A 191 -0.13 13.02 4.14
C VAL A 191 0.77 13.58 3.05
N GLN A 192 0.22 14.43 2.19
CA GLN A 192 0.81 14.89 0.94
C GLN A 192 0.95 13.75 -0.09
N ASN A 193 1.49 14.01 -1.29
CA ASN A 193 1.72 12.98 -2.30
C ASN A 193 3.02 13.20 -3.06
N GLU A 194 3.85 12.16 -3.13
CA GLU A 194 5.13 12.14 -3.88
C GLU A 194 5.90 13.45 -3.71
N VAL A 195 6.13 13.79 -2.46
CA VAL A 195 6.82 15.03 -2.08
C VAL A 195 8.29 15.00 -2.49
N GLY A 196 8.91 16.16 -2.46
CA GLY A 196 10.26 16.37 -2.92
C GLY A 196 10.29 17.25 -4.17
N THR A 197 11.48 17.52 -4.70
CA THR A 197 11.67 18.51 -5.76
C THR A 197 12.44 17.93 -6.92
N TYR A 198 11.84 17.88 -8.11
CA TYR A 198 12.52 17.51 -9.34
C TYR A 198 13.38 18.67 -9.86
N GLY A 199 14.59 18.36 -10.30
CA GLY A 199 15.51 19.32 -10.90
C GLY A 199 16.29 20.19 -9.93
N TYR A 200 15.94 20.23 -8.65
CA TYR A 200 16.59 21.04 -7.61
C TYR A 200 16.85 20.18 -6.36
N ALA A 201 18.05 20.35 -5.78
CA ALA A 201 18.45 19.56 -4.60
C ALA A 201 17.72 19.98 -3.32
N ARG A 202 17.48 21.28 -3.15
CA ARG A 202 16.80 21.88 -1.99
C ARG A 202 16.32 23.30 -2.26
N ASP A 203 15.68 23.91 -1.28
CA ASP A 203 15.46 25.36 -1.24
C ASP A 203 16.75 26.10 -0.90
N TYR A 204 17.06 27.16 -1.66
CA TYR A 204 18.20 28.07 -1.44
C TYR A 204 17.76 29.45 -0.92
N GLY A 205 16.52 29.58 -0.46
CA GLY A 205 16.03 30.81 0.16
C GLY A 205 16.74 31.14 1.48
N PRO A 206 16.69 32.40 1.95
CA PRO A 206 17.46 32.83 3.12
C PRO A 206 17.20 32.01 4.40
N LYS A 207 15.96 31.59 4.65
CA LYS A 207 15.63 30.73 5.80
C LYS A 207 16.23 29.35 5.65
N ALA A 208 16.14 28.76 4.43
CA ALA A 208 16.72 27.46 4.13
C ALA A 208 18.25 27.47 4.26
N GLU A 209 18.91 28.51 3.74
CA GLU A 209 20.36 28.70 3.88
C GLU A 209 20.79 28.80 5.36
N ALA A 210 20.07 29.57 6.16
CA ALA A 210 20.37 29.69 7.59
C ALA A 210 20.25 28.32 8.31
N GLN A 211 19.23 27.53 7.99
CA GLN A 211 19.03 26.20 8.57
C GLN A 211 20.04 25.16 8.03
N PHE A 212 20.40 25.23 6.75
CA PHE A 212 21.41 24.37 6.15
C PHE A 212 22.79 24.54 6.78
N ASN A 213 23.13 25.78 7.13
CA ASN A 213 24.41 26.13 7.77
C ASN A 213 24.38 25.94 9.30
N ALA A 214 23.23 25.63 9.89
CA ALA A 214 23.13 25.29 11.30
C ALA A 214 23.58 23.82 11.56
N PRO A 215 23.87 23.44 12.83
CA PRO A 215 24.16 22.06 13.19
C PRO A 215 23.00 21.12 12.83
N VAL A 216 23.34 19.92 12.38
CA VAL A 216 22.34 18.85 12.16
C VAL A 216 21.63 18.53 13.48
N PRO A 217 20.29 18.48 13.50
CA PRO A 217 19.52 18.21 14.72
C PRO A 217 19.88 16.88 15.37
N ALA A 218 19.89 16.85 16.70
CA ALA A 218 20.30 15.69 17.48
C ALA A 218 19.42 14.45 17.21
N GLU A 219 18.13 14.65 16.93
CA GLU A 219 17.20 13.58 16.56
C GLU A 219 17.60 12.89 15.25
N VAL A 220 18.08 13.63 14.24
CA VAL A 220 18.58 13.07 12.99
C VAL A 220 19.88 12.29 13.23
N LEU A 221 20.78 12.85 14.05
CA LEU A 221 22.04 12.19 14.38
C LEU A 221 21.86 10.87 15.15
N LYS A 222 20.81 10.72 15.95
CA LYS A 222 20.47 9.48 16.67
C LYS A 222 20.04 8.35 15.73
N HIS A 223 19.32 8.67 14.67
CA HIS A 223 18.84 7.71 13.67
C HIS A 223 19.85 7.40 12.57
N LYS A 224 21.11 7.72 12.80
CA LYS A 224 22.20 7.64 11.87
C LYS A 224 22.54 6.20 11.44
N LYS A 225 21.80 5.66 10.50
CA LYS A 225 22.18 4.47 9.72
C LYS A 225 22.77 4.85 8.35
N SER A 226 22.99 6.15 8.09
CA SER A 226 23.56 6.60 6.83
C SER A 226 25.02 6.10 6.68
N PRO A 227 25.32 5.34 5.62
CA PRO A 227 26.68 4.85 5.34
C PRO A 227 27.66 5.99 5.00
N VAL A 228 27.16 7.23 4.85
CA VAL A 228 27.91 8.37 4.31
C VAL A 228 28.21 9.46 5.32
N ALA A 229 27.98 9.25 6.62
CA ALA A 229 28.30 10.29 7.61
C ALA A 229 29.82 10.43 7.82
N LEU A 230 30.33 11.62 7.46
CA LEU A 230 31.75 11.98 7.55
C LEU A 230 32.15 12.45 8.96
N ALA A 231 31.22 13.08 9.71
CA ALA A 231 31.44 13.57 11.06
C ALA A 231 30.30 13.19 12.01
N ALA A 232 30.59 13.14 13.32
CA ALA A 232 29.60 12.81 14.33
C ALA A 232 28.60 13.94 14.59
N THR A 233 29.05 15.19 14.45
CA THR A 233 28.26 16.42 14.64
C THR A 233 28.78 17.50 13.71
N GLY A 234 28.04 18.58 13.52
CA GLY A 234 28.41 19.71 12.68
C GLY A 234 27.26 20.17 11.80
N THR A 235 27.53 21.02 10.85
CA THR A 235 26.57 21.45 9.82
C THR A 235 26.25 20.29 8.88
N TRP A 236 25.18 20.42 8.12
CA TRP A 236 24.78 19.40 7.14
C TRP A 236 25.92 19.01 6.20
N LYS A 237 26.66 20.00 5.69
CA LYS A 237 27.82 19.76 4.81
C LYS A 237 28.97 19.04 5.52
N GLN A 238 29.23 19.36 6.78
CA GLN A 238 30.27 18.69 7.57
C GLN A 238 29.90 17.23 7.87
N VAL A 239 28.62 16.97 8.15
CA VAL A 239 28.17 15.62 8.51
C VAL A 239 27.96 14.74 7.27
N TYR A 240 27.36 15.25 6.21
CA TYR A 240 26.89 14.44 5.09
C TYR A 240 27.61 14.70 3.75
N GLY A 241 28.55 15.68 3.70
CA GLY A 241 29.34 15.94 2.49
C GLY A 241 28.47 16.21 1.27
N ASP A 242 28.62 15.43 0.22
CA ASP A 242 27.90 15.63 -1.04
C ASP A 242 26.41 15.21 -0.98
N TYR A 243 25.99 14.54 0.07
CA TYR A 243 24.57 14.17 0.32
C TYR A 243 23.82 15.26 1.11
N ALA A 244 24.53 16.28 1.58
CA ALA A 244 23.99 17.28 2.52
C ALA A 244 22.75 18.00 2.01
N ASP A 245 22.73 18.39 0.74
CA ASP A 245 21.61 19.14 0.16
C ASP A 245 20.33 18.32 0.14
N GLU A 246 20.40 17.07 -0.32
CA GLU A 246 19.27 16.14 -0.34
C GLU A 246 18.78 15.81 1.08
N TYR A 247 19.70 15.49 1.99
CA TYR A 247 19.35 15.07 3.35
C TYR A 247 18.76 16.22 4.18
N PHE A 248 19.27 17.43 3.98
CA PHE A 248 18.66 18.63 4.55
C PHE A 248 17.25 18.86 3.99
N HIS A 249 17.07 18.69 2.69
CA HIS A 249 15.76 18.87 2.07
C HIS A 249 14.76 17.80 2.56
N ALA A 250 15.19 16.56 2.66
CA ALA A 250 14.39 15.47 3.24
C ALA A 250 13.98 15.78 4.70
N TYR A 251 14.90 16.30 5.51
CA TYR A 251 14.57 16.75 6.86
C TYR A 251 13.54 17.88 6.87
N SER A 252 13.72 18.89 6.01
CA SER A 252 12.83 20.05 5.95
C SER A 252 11.41 19.66 5.54
N VAL A 253 11.28 18.81 4.52
CA VAL A 253 9.99 18.28 4.04
C VAL A 253 9.37 17.35 5.09
N ALA A 254 10.14 16.44 5.67
CA ALA A 254 9.66 15.52 6.69
C ALA A 254 9.14 16.27 7.93
N LYS A 255 9.86 17.30 8.40
CA LYS A 255 9.44 18.14 9.53
C LYS A 255 8.12 18.83 9.26
N TYR A 256 7.96 19.42 8.06
CA TYR A 256 6.72 20.05 7.63
C TYR A 256 5.55 19.07 7.67
N ILE A 257 5.70 17.89 7.07
CA ILE A 257 4.68 16.82 7.05
C ILE A 257 4.41 16.32 8.47
N GLY A 258 5.43 16.14 9.28
CA GLY A 258 5.33 15.69 10.66
C GLY A 258 4.47 16.60 11.54
N GLU A 259 4.57 17.92 11.34
CA GLU A 259 3.72 18.91 12.02
C GLU A 259 2.24 18.79 11.64
N ILE A 260 1.95 18.53 10.35
CA ILE A 260 0.59 18.33 9.85
C ILE A 260 0.03 17.01 10.40
N ALA A 261 0.78 15.92 10.26
CA ALA A 261 0.40 14.59 10.71
C ALA A 261 0.13 14.57 12.22
N LYS A 262 1.04 15.16 13.01
CA LYS A 262 0.86 15.26 14.46
C LYS A 262 -0.44 15.98 14.83
N ALA A 263 -0.69 17.14 14.23
CA ALA A 263 -1.89 17.91 14.52
C ALA A 263 -3.18 17.16 14.13
N GLY A 264 -3.16 16.40 13.05
CA GLY A 264 -4.27 15.54 12.65
C GLY A 264 -4.51 14.39 13.64
N ARG A 265 -3.43 13.71 14.10
CA ARG A 265 -3.51 12.64 15.08
C ARG A 265 -4.01 13.12 16.45
N ASP A 266 -3.65 14.32 16.87
CA ASP A 266 -4.14 14.91 18.11
C ASP A 266 -5.67 15.06 18.12
N VAL A 267 -6.30 15.16 16.93
CA VAL A 267 -7.75 15.20 16.74
C VAL A 267 -8.36 13.82 16.54
N TYR A 268 -7.78 13.03 15.64
CA TYR A 268 -8.25 11.68 15.31
C TYR A 268 -7.06 10.79 14.94
N ASN A 269 -6.73 9.87 15.83
CA ASN A 269 -5.49 9.10 15.76
C ASN A 269 -5.56 7.92 14.76
N LEU A 270 -5.76 8.23 13.49
CA LEU A 270 -5.66 7.25 12.41
C LEU A 270 -4.19 6.98 12.05
N PRO A 271 -3.85 5.79 11.53
CA PRO A 271 -2.56 5.54 10.89
C PRO A 271 -2.30 6.52 9.75
N MET A 272 -1.04 6.96 9.62
CA MET A 272 -0.64 7.92 8.59
C MET A 272 0.65 7.49 7.91
N TYR A 273 0.73 7.67 6.58
CA TYR A 273 1.92 7.35 5.81
C TYR A 273 2.26 8.45 4.79
N VAL A 274 3.44 8.34 4.22
CA VAL A 274 3.90 9.13 3.07
C VAL A 274 4.31 8.19 1.94
N ASN A 275 4.04 8.59 0.70
CA ASN A 275 4.49 7.89 -0.49
C ASN A 275 5.58 8.67 -1.22
N ASN A 276 6.25 8.01 -2.15
CA ASN A 276 7.28 8.69 -2.94
C ASN A 276 7.46 8.11 -4.33
N SER A 277 7.80 9.00 -5.27
CA SER A 277 8.44 8.67 -6.52
C SER A 277 9.87 8.20 -6.23
N ILE A 278 10.13 6.92 -6.47
CA ILE A 278 11.34 6.23 -6.01
C ILE A 278 12.60 6.65 -6.77
N ARG A 279 13.74 6.66 -6.06
CA ARG A 279 15.06 6.60 -6.70
C ARG A 279 15.38 5.16 -7.14
N ASP A 280 16.36 4.97 -8.02
CA ASP A 280 16.75 3.64 -8.52
C ASP A 280 17.21 2.73 -7.37
N SER A 281 16.42 1.70 -7.06
CA SER A 281 16.68 0.76 -5.97
C SER A 281 17.84 -0.19 -6.21
N LEU A 282 18.34 -0.29 -7.45
CA LEU A 282 19.55 -1.04 -7.80
C LEU A 282 20.83 -0.20 -7.70
N GLU A 283 20.74 1.09 -7.36
CA GLU A 283 21.90 1.95 -7.22
C GLU A 283 22.68 1.57 -5.94
N GLU A 284 23.80 0.88 -6.13
CA GLU A 284 24.72 0.51 -5.05
C GLU A 284 26.18 0.82 -5.44
N PRO A 285 26.94 1.58 -4.64
CA PRO A 285 26.46 2.30 -3.46
C PRO A 285 25.51 3.44 -3.84
N VAL A 286 24.69 3.84 -2.87
CA VAL A 286 23.84 5.05 -3.00
C VAL A 286 24.74 6.24 -3.37
N LYS A 287 24.35 7.02 -4.38
CA LYS A 287 25.11 8.19 -4.86
C LYS A 287 24.47 9.49 -4.37
N PRO A 288 25.21 10.60 -4.33
CA PRO A 288 24.61 11.91 -4.12
C PRO A 288 23.52 12.20 -5.16
N TRP A 289 22.55 13.02 -4.79
CA TRP A 289 21.46 13.40 -5.69
C TRP A 289 21.98 13.97 -7.04
N ASN A 290 21.39 13.51 -8.13
CA ASN A 290 21.86 13.76 -9.49
C ASN A 290 20.74 14.12 -10.48
N LYS A 291 19.62 14.66 -9.99
CA LYS A 291 18.41 15.05 -10.74
C LYS A 291 17.54 13.88 -11.28
N ASN A 292 17.87 12.63 -10.98
CA ASN A 292 17.15 11.47 -11.51
C ASN A 292 15.88 11.12 -10.72
N PHE A 293 15.71 11.73 -9.55
CA PHE A 293 14.53 11.55 -8.69
C PHE A 293 14.22 12.84 -7.93
N ALA A 294 13.06 12.89 -7.26
CA ALA A 294 12.65 14.02 -6.44
C ALA A 294 13.48 14.10 -5.16
N SER A 295 14.36 15.12 -5.05
CA SER A 295 15.11 15.37 -3.82
C SER A 295 14.19 15.71 -2.67
N GLY A 296 14.44 15.15 -1.49
CA GLY A 296 13.68 15.45 -0.28
C GLY A 296 12.44 14.61 -0.07
N GLY A 297 12.02 13.78 -1.04
CA GLY A 297 10.98 12.78 -0.84
C GLY A 297 11.44 11.62 0.06
N PRO A 298 10.51 10.79 0.60
CA PRO A 298 10.82 9.69 1.50
C PRO A 298 11.43 8.47 0.77
N THR A 299 12.51 8.69 0.01
CA THR A 299 13.27 7.62 -0.65
C THR A 299 13.95 6.70 0.37
N PHE A 300 14.30 5.49 -0.04
CA PHE A 300 14.76 4.45 0.88
C PHE A 300 15.99 4.83 1.72
N ASP A 301 16.84 5.69 1.22
CA ASP A 301 18.08 6.15 1.88
C ASP A 301 17.84 7.26 2.92
N VAL A 302 16.68 7.92 2.91
CA VAL A 302 16.33 8.98 3.86
C VAL A 302 15.17 8.61 4.80
N ILE A 303 14.71 7.35 4.80
CA ILE A 303 13.65 6.87 5.73
C ILE A 303 14.01 7.20 7.19
N ASP A 304 15.28 7.05 7.59
CA ASP A 304 15.71 7.37 8.96
C ASP A 304 15.56 8.85 9.31
N ILE A 305 15.74 9.75 8.32
CA ILE A 305 15.50 11.19 8.49
C ILE A 305 14.00 11.46 8.68
N TYR A 306 13.15 10.80 7.87
CA TYR A 306 11.69 10.90 8.03
C TYR A 306 11.23 10.42 9.39
N LYS A 307 11.76 9.29 9.88
CA LYS A 307 11.44 8.77 11.21
C LYS A 307 11.88 9.70 12.35
N ALA A 308 12.99 10.39 12.17
CA ALA A 308 13.48 11.37 13.15
C ALA A 308 12.63 12.66 13.14
N ALA A 309 12.31 13.19 11.96
CA ALA A 309 11.66 14.48 11.79
C ALA A 309 10.13 14.43 11.83
N ALA A 310 9.53 13.28 11.46
CA ALA A 310 8.10 13.07 11.36
C ALA A 310 7.61 11.83 12.14
N PRO A 311 7.81 11.75 13.46
CA PRO A 311 7.45 10.54 14.24
C PRO A 311 5.94 10.25 14.27
N ALA A 312 5.10 11.20 13.82
CA ALA A 312 3.67 10.99 13.64
C ALA A 312 3.31 10.27 12.33
N ILE A 313 4.27 10.01 11.45
CA ILE A 313 4.13 9.17 10.26
C ILE A 313 4.57 7.74 10.61
N ASP A 314 3.71 6.76 10.36
CA ASP A 314 3.98 5.37 10.71
C ASP A 314 5.00 4.73 9.77
N PHE A 315 4.89 4.98 8.47
CA PHE A 315 5.79 4.41 7.47
C PHE A 315 5.90 5.26 6.21
N ALA A 316 6.96 5.02 5.45
CA ALA A 316 7.15 5.48 4.08
C ALA A 316 6.88 4.33 3.10
N ALA A 317 6.24 4.61 1.97
CA ALA A 317 5.85 3.62 0.98
C ALA A 317 6.31 4.01 -0.43
N PRO A 318 6.72 3.03 -1.27
CA PRO A 318 7.15 3.29 -2.63
C PRO A 318 5.99 3.27 -3.62
N ASP A 319 6.06 4.14 -4.64
CA ASP A 319 5.20 4.12 -5.82
C ASP A 319 5.96 3.46 -6.96
N ILE A 320 5.52 2.28 -7.43
CA ILE A 320 6.35 1.40 -8.25
C ILE A 320 5.84 1.31 -9.70
N TYR A 321 6.50 2.00 -10.61
CA TYR A 321 6.17 2.00 -12.04
C TYR A 321 7.26 1.38 -12.93
N SER A 322 8.39 0.94 -12.37
CA SER A 322 9.43 0.28 -13.15
C SER A 322 8.98 -1.09 -13.64
N PRO A 323 9.06 -1.38 -14.95
CA PRO A 323 8.75 -2.70 -15.50
C PRO A 323 9.83 -3.76 -15.20
N ASP A 324 11.04 -3.37 -14.80
CA ASP A 324 12.15 -4.28 -14.45
C ASP A 324 11.84 -5.00 -13.13
N SER A 325 11.66 -6.31 -13.20
CA SER A 325 11.35 -7.15 -12.05
C SER A 325 12.41 -7.10 -10.94
N ARG A 326 13.69 -6.92 -11.29
CA ARG A 326 14.79 -6.78 -10.31
C ARG A 326 14.64 -5.49 -9.52
N LYS A 327 14.27 -4.38 -10.18
CA LYS A 327 14.00 -3.10 -9.53
C LYS A 327 12.80 -3.18 -8.61
N PHE A 328 11.75 -3.87 -9.05
CA PHE A 328 10.56 -4.09 -8.22
C PHE A 328 10.93 -4.82 -6.93
N VAL A 329 11.63 -5.95 -7.03
CA VAL A 329 12.08 -6.73 -5.86
C VAL A 329 13.01 -5.90 -4.97
N ALA A 330 14.02 -5.25 -5.55
CA ALA A 330 14.96 -4.42 -4.79
C ALA A 330 14.25 -3.25 -4.06
N THR A 331 13.20 -2.69 -4.66
CA THR A 331 12.38 -1.66 -3.99
C THR A 331 11.69 -2.23 -2.75
N LEU A 332 11.06 -3.40 -2.86
CA LEU A 332 10.46 -4.05 -1.70
C LEU A 332 11.51 -4.33 -0.59
N ASP A 333 12.70 -4.80 -0.96
CA ASP A 333 13.78 -5.09 0.00
C ASP A 333 14.24 -3.83 0.75
N LYS A 334 14.26 -2.68 0.10
CA LYS A 334 14.65 -1.40 0.71
C LYS A 334 13.58 -0.83 1.65
N PHE A 335 12.30 -1.02 1.33
CA PHE A 335 11.20 -0.47 2.12
C PHE A 335 10.68 -1.42 3.21
N GLN A 336 10.89 -2.73 3.05
CA GLN A 336 10.53 -3.72 4.08
C GLN A 336 11.56 -3.72 5.21
N ARG A 337 11.26 -3.03 6.30
CA ARG A 337 12.17 -2.89 7.44
C ARG A 337 11.45 -3.25 8.76
N PRO A 338 12.18 -3.68 9.81
CA PRO A 338 11.58 -3.92 11.13
C PRO A 338 10.89 -2.68 11.73
N ASP A 339 11.24 -1.49 11.26
CA ASP A 339 10.70 -0.20 11.70
C ASP A 339 9.87 0.52 10.61
N ASN A 340 9.61 -0.14 9.47
CA ASN A 340 8.83 0.42 8.36
C ASN A 340 7.98 -0.67 7.72
N ALA A 341 6.65 -0.54 7.83
CA ALA A 341 5.72 -1.50 7.27
C ALA A 341 5.85 -1.57 5.74
N LEU A 342 5.80 -2.78 5.18
CA LEU A 342 5.71 -2.94 3.73
C LEU A 342 4.29 -2.63 3.27
N ALA A 343 4.18 -1.65 2.39
CA ALA A 343 2.97 -1.28 1.68
C ALA A 343 3.33 -0.85 0.26
N VAL A 344 2.47 -1.13 -0.72
CA VAL A 344 2.58 -0.65 -2.10
C VAL A 344 1.27 0.08 -2.43
N PRO A 345 1.13 1.35 -2.00
CA PRO A 345 -0.12 2.10 -2.13
C PRO A 345 -0.35 2.62 -3.54
N GLU A 346 0.71 2.67 -4.34
CA GLU A 346 0.64 3.13 -5.72
C GLU A 346 1.58 2.32 -6.61
N MET A 347 1.07 1.83 -7.72
CA MET A 347 1.86 1.14 -8.73
C MET A 347 1.13 1.11 -10.07
N SER A 348 1.83 0.67 -11.12
CA SER A 348 1.21 0.46 -12.42
C SER A 348 0.01 -0.49 -12.34
N ASN A 349 -1.07 -0.16 -13.04
CA ASN A 349 -2.23 -1.05 -13.24
C ASN A 349 -2.10 -1.94 -14.48
N GLY A 350 -0.91 -2.05 -15.07
CA GLY A 350 -0.63 -2.95 -16.18
C GLY A 350 -0.89 -4.41 -15.82
N ALA A 351 -1.38 -5.20 -16.77
CA ALA A 351 -1.73 -6.61 -16.54
C ALA A 351 -0.52 -7.47 -16.11
N ASP A 352 0.68 -7.12 -16.53
CA ASP A 352 1.94 -7.78 -16.16
C ASP A 352 2.39 -7.46 -14.72
N TYR A 353 1.86 -6.39 -14.10
CA TYR A 353 2.13 -6.08 -12.69
C TYR A 353 1.28 -6.91 -11.70
N VAL A 354 0.22 -7.52 -12.17
CA VAL A 354 -0.69 -8.34 -11.35
C VAL A 354 0.05 -9.49 -10.65
N ARG A 355 1.11 -10.07 -11.29
CA ARG A 355 1.96 -11.11 -10.70
C ARG A 355 2.61 -10.69 -9.37
N TYR A 356 2.87 -9.41 -9.20
CA TYR A 356 3.51 -8.90 -7.98
C TYR A 356 2.60 -8.94 -6.75
N ALA A 357 1.27 -9.11 -6.93
CA ALA A 357 0.38 -9.32 -5.79
C ALA A 357 0.80 -10.54 -4.96
N TYR A 358 1.21 -11.63 -5.61
CA TYR A 358 1.68 -12.83 -4.90
C TYR A 358 2.94 -12.57 -4.08
N LEU A 359 3.92 -11.87 -4.67
CA LEU A 359 5.17 -11.51 -4.01
C LEU A 359 4.91 -10.57 -2.83
N VAL A 360 4.16 -9.49 -3.05
CA VAL A 360 3.91 -8.44 -2.06
C VAL A 360 3.11 -8.98 -0.88
N LEU A 361 2.01 -9.71 -1.15
CA LEU A 361 1.17 -10.34 -0.11
C LEU A 361 1.92 -11.45 0.63
N GLY A 362 2.74 -12.23 -0.09
CA GLY A 362 3.57 -13.27 0.50
C GLY A 362 4.67 -12.73 1.41
N ARG A 363 5.16 -11.52 1.18
CA ARG A 363 6.09 -10.81 2.06
C ARG A 363 5.43 -10.17 3.29
N GLY A 364 4.12 -10.32 3.43
CA GLY A 364 3.37 -9.79 4.57
C GLY A 364 3.10 -8.29 4.49
N ALA A 365 2.98 -7.74 3.29
CA ALA A 365 2.58 -6.35 3.09
C ALA A 365 1.16 -6.10 3.62
N ILE A 366 0.93 -4.90 4.12
CA ILE A 366 -0.37 -4.45 4.60
C ILE A 366 -1.24 -3.86 3.47
N ASN A 367 -0.63 -3.58 2.32
CA ASN A 367 -1.28 -2.93 1.18
C ASN A 367 -0.71 -3.39 -0.16
N PHE A 368 -1.58 -3.56 -1.15
CA PHE A 368 -1.26 -3.70 -2.57
C PHE A 368 -2.34 -2.99 -3.39
N SER A 369 -2.01 -1.83 -3.99
CA SER A 369 -2.97 -0.95 -4.67
C SER A 369 -2.43 -0.44 -6.00
N PRO A 370 -2.96 -0.94 -7.14
CA PRO A 370 -2.69 -0.32 -8.44
C PRO A 370 -3.36 1.05 -8.56
N PHE A 371 -2.68 1.98 -9.25
CA PHE A 371 -3.16 3.34 -9.52
C PHE A 371 -4.06 3.39 -10.77
N GLY A 372 -5.01 4.31 -10.78
CA GLY A 372 -5.91 4.53 -11.91
C GLY A 372 -7.01 3.47 -12.02
N ILE A 373 -7.46 2.94 -10.87
CA ILE A 373 -8.57 1.98 -10.82
C ILE A 373 -9.90 2.73 -10.79
N ASP A 374 -10.22 3.29 -11.94
CA ASP A 374 -11.53 3.86 -12.26
C ASP A 374 -11.79 3.80 -13.77
N TYR A 375 -13.00 4.15 -14.19
CA TYR A 375 -13.42 4.16 -15.61
C TYR A 375 -13.64 5.60 -16.10
N ALA A 376 -12.75 6.51 -15.72
CA ALA A 376 -12.87 7.94 -16.00
C ALA A 376 -12.40 8.34 -17.41
N ASP A 377 -12.16 7.39 -18.32
CA ASP A 377 -11.69 7.60 -19.71
C ASP A 377 -10.30 8.28 -19.81
N TYR A 378 -9.51 8.22 -18.74
CA TYR A 378 -8.13 8.66 -18.72
C TYR A 378 -7.19 7.46 -18.48
N SER A 379 -6.30 7.23 -19.43
CA SER A 379 -5.30 6.15 -19.36
C SER A 379 -3.97 6.70 -18.87
N ASN A 380 -3.34 6.00 -17.93
CA ASN A 380 -1.99 6.31 -17.46
C ASN A 380 -0.88 5.68 -18.34
N PHE A 381 -1.22 5.23 -19.55
CA PHE A 381 -0.27 4.64 -20.49
C PHE A 381 0.84 5.67 -20.87
N PRO A 382 2.13 5.28 -20.93
CA PRO A 382 2.67 3.91 -20.84
C PRO A 382 2.98 3.43 -19.42
N LEU A 383 2.79 4.23 -18.39
CA LEU A 383 3.05 3.84 -16.99
C LEU A 383 2.03 2.82 -16.46
N GLY A 384 0.83 2.80 -17.04
CA GLY A 384 -0.24 1.90 -16.70
C GLY A 384 -0.88 1.25 -17.92
N HIS A 385 -2.03 0.59 -17.72
CA HIS A 385 -2.80 -0.07 -18.76
C HIS A 385 -3.38 0.94 -19.75
N LYS A 386 -3.43 0.57 -21.04
CA LYS A 386 -3.97 1.45 -22.10
C LYS A 386 -5.50 1.54 -22.05
N ALA A 387 -6.19 0.44 -21.72
CA ALA A 387 -7.64 0.43 -21.58
C ALA A 387 -8.09 1.04 -20.26
N THR A 388 -9.28 1.65 -20.26
CA THR A 388 -9.95 2.30 -19.11
C THR A 388 -11.30 1.64 -18.82
N ASP A 389 -11.38 0.32 -19.02
CA ASP A 389 -12.58 -0.52 -18.83
C ASP A 389 -12.26 -1.80 -18.04
N LYS A 390 -13.18 -2.75 -18.05
CA LYS A 390 -13.02 -4.04 -17.37
C LYS A 390 -11.79 -4.86 -17.81
N THR A 391 -11.22 -4.60 -18.97
CA THR A 391 -9.99 -5.26 -19.43
C THR A 391 -8.83 -4.93 -18.47
N MET A 392 -8.77 -3.70 -17.95
CA MET A 392 -7.79 -3.27 -16.97
C MET A 392 -8.00 -3.92 -15.59
N THR A 393 -9.24 -3.96 -15.10
CA THR A 393 -9.53 -4.41 -13.73
C THR A 393 -9.65 -5.92 -13.59
N ALA A 394 -10.02 -6.64 -14.65
CA ALA A 394 -10.28 -8.09 -14.60
C ALA A 394 -9.10 -8.95 -14.08
N PRO A 395 -7.83 -8.69 -14.44
CA PRO A 395 -6.71 -9.44 -13.88
C PRO A 395 -6.59 -9.27 -12.35
N TYR A 396 -6.77 -8.04 -11.84
CA TYR A 396 -6.78 -7.75 -10.40
C TYR A 396 -7.98 -8.41 -9.72
N GLY A 397 -9.16 -8.34 -10.36
CA GLY A 397 -10.39 -8.95 -9.87
C GLY A 397 -10.28 -10.45 -9.65
N LYS A 398 -9.53 -11.17 -10.51
CA LYS A 398 -9.26 -12.59 -10.34
C LYS A 398 -8.38 -12.87 -9.12
N ILE A 399 -7.27 -12.15 -8.97
CA ILE A 399 -6.34 -12.36 -7.85
C ILE A 399 -6.96 -11.93 -6.53
N PHE A 400 -7.52 -10.73 -6.45
CA PHE A 400 -8.17 -10.29 -5.23
C PHE A 400 -9.34 -11.21 -4.86
N GLY A 401 -10.10 -11.70 -5.87
CA GLY A 401 -11.16 -12.68 -5.66
C GLY A 401 -10.69 -13.99 -5.01
N ALA A 402 -9.47 -14.43 -5.29
CA ALA A 402 -8.88 -15.62 -4.65
C ALA A 402 -8.49 -15.37 -3.18
N PHE A 403 -8.00 -14.18 -2.85
CA PHE A 403 -7.56 -13.84 -1.49
C PHE A 403 -8.69 -13.33 -0.57
N ARG A 404 -9.67 -12.58 -1.11
CA ARG A 404 -10.73 -11.94 -0.33
C ARG A 404 -11.47 -12.87 0.65
N PRO A 405 -11.82 -14.11 0.28
CA PRO A 405 -12.49 -15.02 1.21
C PRO A 405 -11.66 -15.35 2.46
N MET A 406 -10.34 -15.21 2.40
CA MET A 406 -9.41 -15.49 3.50
C MET A 406 -8.60 -14.27 3.95
N GLU A 407 -9.04 -13.05 3.66
CA GLU A 407 -8.27 -11.81 3.92
C GLU A 407 -7.82 -11.68 5.38
N ARG A 408 -8.67 -12.02 6.34
CA ARG A 408 -8.34 -11.96 7.77
C ARG A 408 -7.36 -13.05 8.18
N GLN A 409 -7.54 -14.27 7.68
CA GLN A 409 -6.62 -15.38 7.92
C GLN A 409 -5.25 -15.09 7.30
N TRP A 410 -5.22 -14.58 6.06
CA TRP A 410 -3.98 -14.23 5.38
C TRP A 410 -3.20 -13.15 6.15
N SER A 411 -3.88 -12.07 6.56
CA SER A 411 -3.28 -10.99 7.35
C SER A 411 -2.73 -11.49 8.69
N LYS A 412 -3.44 -12.40 9.35
CA LYS A 412 -2.96 -13.03 10.58
C LYS A 412 -1.70 -13.85 10.33
N TRP A 413 -1.69 -14.72 9.31
CA TRP A 413 -0.51 -15.53 8.97
C TRP A 413 0.68 -14.65 8.56
N ALA A 414 0.43 -13.58 7.84
CA ALA A 414 1.45 -12.60 7.49
C ALA A 414 2.07 -11.95 8.75
N PHE A 415 1.26 -11.49 9.67
CA PHE A 415 1.72 -10.91 10.93
C PHE A 415 2.47 -11.93 11.83
N GLU A 416 2.11 -13.21 11.75
CA GLU A 416 2.81 -14.32 12.41
C GLU A 416 4.13 -14.71 11.69
N GLY A 417 4.45 -14.13 10.52
CA GLY A 417 5.64 -14.45 9.73
C GLY A 417 5.57 -15.82 9.05
N ARG A 418 4.38 -16.24 8.64
CA ARG A 418 4.09 -17.56 8.07
C ARG A 418 3.78 -17.52 6.57
N THR A 419 3.87 -16.34 5.95
CA THR A 419 3.59 -16.16 4.52
C THR A 419 4.88 -15.98 3.74
N TYR A 420 4.86 -16.42 2.48
CA TYR A 420 5.96 -16.41 1.53
C TYR A 420 5.40 -16.11 0.14
N GLY A 421 6.17 -15.47 -0.72
CA GLY A 421 5.68 -15.18 -2.07
C GLY A 421 6.79 -14.94 -3.06
N VAL A 422 6.49 -15.27 -4.30
CA VAL A 422 7.33 -15.02 -5.47
C VAL A 422 6.48 -14.54 -6.65
N ALA A 423 7.09 -13.76 -7.52
CA ALA A 423 6.55 -13.39 -8.82
C ALA A 423 7.57 -13.78 -9.90
N GLU A 424 7.08 -14.20 -11.06
CA GLU A 424 7.92 -14.51 -12.21
C GLU A 424 8.81 -13.32 -12.56
N GLY A 425 10.12 -13.52 -12.57
CA GLY A 425 11.10 -12.53 -13.02
C GLY A 425 11.09 -12.38 -14.54
N ASP A 426 11.70 -11.30 -15.05
CA ASP A 426 11.82 -11.10 -16.50
C ASP A 426 12.72 -12.15 -17.16
N ASP A 427 13.65 -12.75 -16.37
CA ASP A 427 14.50 -13.87 -16.77
C ASP A 427 13.79 -15.24 -16.72
N ARG A 428 12.60 -15.30 -16.14
CA ARG A 428 11.75 -16.50 -15.96
C ARG A 428 12.44 -17.67 -15.26
N GLN A 429 13.48 -17.38 -14.47
CA GLN A 429 14.20 -18.43 -13.74
C GLN A 429 13.35 -18.96 -12.57
N PRO A 430 13.50 -20.27 -12.23
CA PRO A 430 12.90 -20.84 -11.03
C PRO A 430 13.35 -20.10 -9.77
N GLN A 431 12.44 -19.96 -8.82
CA GLN A 431 12.69 -19.32 -7.53
C GLN A 431 12.53 -20.32 -6.38
N LYS A 432 13.28 -20.13 -5.30
CA LYS A 432 13.24 -21.00 -4.12
C LYS A 432 12.78 -20.22 -2.90
N LEU A 433 11.94 -20.83 -2.09
CA LEU A 433 11.48 -20.33 -0.80
C LEU A 433 11.92 -21.32 0.29
N ALA A 434 12.66 -20.83 1.29
CA ALA A 434 12.92 -21.56 2.51
C ALA A 434 11.74 -21.42 3.47
N LEU A 435 11.07 -22.52 3.79
CA LEU A 435 9.95 -22.62 4.71
C LEU A 435 10.42 -23.29 6.00
N LYS A 436 9.61 -23.29 7.05
CA LYS A 436 9.97 -23.98 8.29
C LYS A 436 9.93 -25.51 8.08
N GLY A 437 11.11 -26.14 7.96
CA GLY A 437 11.27 -27.58 7.72
C GLY A 437 11.10 -28.03 6.27
N TRP A 438 10.86 -27.11 5.33
CA TRP A 438 10.60 -27.41 3.92
C TRP A 438 11.28 -26.41 2.99
N ASN A 439 11.46 -26.80 1.73
CA ASN A 439 11.87 -25.93 0.64
C ASN A 439 10.85 -26.00 -0.48
N ALA A 440 10.37 -24.85 -0.95
CA ALA A 440 9.53 -24.79 -2.13
C ALA A 440 10.34 -24.30 -3.33
N THR A 441 10.26 -25.01 -4.45
CA THR A 441 10.79 -24.59 -5.75
C THR A 441 9.63 -24.23 -6.66
N ILE A 442 9.66 -23.01 -7.19
CA ILE A 442 8.61 -22.47 -8.07
C ILE A 442 9.22 -22.24 -9.45
N SER A 443 8.68 -22.90 -10.48
CA SER A 443 9.06 -22.79 -11.88
C SER A 443 7.96 -22.13 -12.67
N PHE A 444 8.29 -21.31 -13.68
CA PHE A 444 7.31 -20.49 -14.41
C PHE A 444 7.18 -20.84 -15.89
N ARG A 445 8.15 -21.58 -16.46
CA ARG A 445 8.16 -21.98 -17.87
C ARG A 445 7.69 -23.40 -18.11
N GLU A 446 7.50 -24.14 -17.03
CA GLU A 446 7.17 -25.55 -17.12
C GLU A 446 5.69 -25.76 -17.46
N TRP A 447 5.47 -26.81 -18.24
CA TRP A 447 4.18 -27.28 -18.65
C TRP A 447 3.73 -28.47 -17.80
N GLN A 448 2.55 -28.99 -18.11
CA GLN A 448 1.90 -30.06 -17.36
C GLN A 448 2.82 -31.26 -17.05
N PHE A 449 3.65 -31.69 -18.00
CA PHE A 449 4.44 -32.91 -17.86
C PHE A 449 5.95 -32.71 -17.62
N GLY A 450 6.39 -31.49 -17.37
CA GLY A 450 7.82 -31.19 -17.23
C GLY A 450 8.57 -31.19 -18.57
N GLU A 451 9.14 -30.06 -18.91
CA GLU A 451 9.69 -29.78 -20.24
C GLU A 451 10.83 -30.71 -20.65
N ALA A 452 11.82 -30.88 -19.75
CA ALA A 452 13.05 -31.62 -20.07
C ALA A 452 12.80 -33.07 -20.46
N GLN A 453 11.70 -33.65 -20.02
CA GLN A 453 11.39 -35.05 -20.26
C GLN A 453 10.72 -35.29 -21.61
N TYR A 454 9.83 -34.38 -22.03
CA TYR A 454 8.99 -34.57 -23.21
C TYR A 454 9.42 -33.74 -24.44
N PHE A 455 10.27 -32.75 -24.24
CA PHE A 455 10.68 -31.80 -25.28
C PHE A 455 12.20 -31.79 -25.50
N LYS A 456 12.86 -32.93 -25.37
CA LYS A 456 14.32 -33.08 -25.48
C LYS A 456 14.91 -32.53 -26.79
N ASP A 457 14.13 -32.59 -27.86
CA ASP A 457 14.54 -32.17 -29.20
C ASP A 457 14.19 -30.71 -29.51
N VAL A 458 13.54 -30.00 -28.57
CA VAL A 458 13.17 -28.59 -28.73
C VAL A 458 14.22 -27.74 -28.06
N LYS A 459 14.99 -26.98 -28.84
CA LYS A 459 16.07 -26.13 -28.33
C LYS A 459 15.57 -24.99 -27.44
N ASP A 460 14.47 -24.35 -27.88
CA ASP A 460 13.86 -23.24 -27.19
C ASP A 460 12.39 -23.53 -26.93
N LEU A 461 12.06 -23.92 -25.71
CA LEU A 461 10.67 -24.12 -25.32
C LEU A 461 9.95 -22.77 -25.22
N PRO A 462 8.75 -22.67 -25.81
CA PRO A 462 7.98 -21.44 -25.68
C PRO A 462 7.59 -21.20 -24.23
N ALA A 463 7.58 -19.96 -23.80
CA ALA A 463 7.01 -19.60 -22.53
C ALA A 463 5.49 -19.84 -22.52
N ASN A 464 4.91 -20.21 -21.37
CA ASN A 464 3.47 -20.45 -21.30
C ASN A 464 2.64 -19.15 -21.45
N THR A 465 3.27 -17.98 -21.34
CA THR A 465 2.68 -16.65 -21.57
C THR A 465 3.65 -15.78 -22.35
N GLU A 466 3.12 -14.83 -23.13
CA GLU A 466 3.93 -13.87 -23.90
C GLU A 466 4.82 -13.01 -22.98
N LYS A 467 4.25 -12.51 -21.88
CA LYS A 467 4.97 -11.75 -20.84
C LYS A 467 5.01 -12.52 -19.53
N PRO A 468 6.00 -12.28 -18.65
CA PRO A 468 5.99 -12.81 -17.29
C PRO A 468 4.67 -12.47 -16.58
N ASN A 469 3.98 -13.50 -16.09
CA ASN A 469 2.65 -13.36 -15.49
C ASN A 469 2.42 -14.37 -14.34
N GLY A 470 3.39 -15.22 -14.08
CA GLY A 470 3.32 -16.22 -13.03
C GLY A 470 3.56 -15.64 -11.64
N GLY A 471 2.94 -16.24 -10.64
CA GLY A 471 3.19 -15.89 -9.26
C GLY A 471 2.58 -16.90 -8.29
N VAL A 472 3.19 -17.01 -7.12
CA VAL A 472 2.75 -17.91 -6.05
C VAL A 472 2.91 -17.21 -4.71
N ALA A 473 1.86 -17.21 -3.91
CA ALA A 473 1.90 -16.87 -2.51
C ALA A 473 1.55 -18.11 -1.68
N MET A 474 2.25 -18.32 -0.57
CA MET A 474 2.08 -19.47 0.31
C MET A 474 1.93 -19.02 1.76
N ALA A 475 1.08 -19.74 2.51
CA ALA A 475 1.04 -19.61 3.97
C ALA A 475 1.24 -20.99 4.59
N GLN A 476 2.24 -21.14 5.48
CA GLN A 476 2.43 -22.37 6.24
C GLN A 476 1.50 -22.39 7.44
N ILE A 477 0.39 -23.14 7.35
CA ILE A 477 -0.69 -23.14 8.35
C ILE A 477 -0.48 -24.15 9.47
N ALA A 478 0.31 -25.20 9.24
CA ALA A 478 0.80 -26.17 10.21
C ALA A 478 2.20 -26.63 9.81
N ASP A 479 2.84 -27.52 10.57
CA ASP A 479 4.21 -27.96 10.29
C ASP A 479 4.39 -28.53 8.88
N ASN A 480 3.38 -29.21 8.33
CA ASN A 480 3.39 -29.80 7.00
C ASN A 480 2.13 -29.49 6.18
N GLU A 481 1.39 -28.43 6.54
CA GLU A 481 0.21 -27.99 5.80
C GLU A 481 0.37 -26.55 5.31
N PHE A 482 -0.06 -26.31 4.07
CA PHE A 482 0.12 -25.04 3.38
C PHE A 482 -1.18 -24.61 2.70
N ILE A 483 -1.44 -23.31 2.68
CA ILE A 483 -2.32 -22.67 1.70
C ILE A 483 -1.44 -22.11 0.60
N ILE A 484 -1.75 -22.44 -0.64
CA ILE A 484 -1.03 -21.98 -1.83
C ILE A 484 -2.02 -21.26 -2.74
N VAL A 485 -1.69 -20.02 -3.11
CA VAL A 485 -2.45 -19.24 -4.09
C VAL A 485 -1.50 -18.91 -5.24
N GLY A 486 -1.87 -19.26 -6.46
CA GLY A 486 -0.97 -19.01 -7.58
C GLY A 486 -1.59 -19.21 -8.93
N GLN A 487 -0.85 -18.78 -9.95
CA GLN A 487 -1.15 -18.96 -11.38
C GLN A 487 0.12 -19.04 -12.20
N HIS A 488 0.06 -19.63 -13.38
CA HIS A 488 1.15 -19.75 -14.36
C HIS A 488 2.49 -20.19 -13.73
N ALA A 489 2.42 -21.19 -12.85
CA ALA A 489 3.57 -21.68 -12.10
C ALA A 489 3.43 -23.16 -11.76
N ARG A 490 4.56 -23.80 -11.49
CA ARG A 490 4.63 -25.12 -10.90
C ARG A 490 5.32 -25.05 -9.54
N VAL A 491 4.74 -25.69 -8.53
CA VAL A 491 5.28 -25.71 -7.16
C VAL A 491 5.69 -27.11 -6.77
N LYS A 492 6.95 -27.28 -6.38
CA LYS A 492 7.46 -28.49 -5.70
C LYS A 492 7.78 -28.15 -4.26
N ILE A 493 7.49 -29.06 -3.34
CA ILE A 493 7.84 -28.92 -1.92
C ILE A 493 8.65 -30.12 -1.50
N ASP A 494 9.90 -29.87 -1.10
CA ASP A 494 10.84 -30.88 -0.65
C ASP A 494 11.13 -30.69 0.84
N SER A 495 11.48 -31.80 1.52
CA SER A 495 11.91 -31.72 2.91
C SER A 495 13.26 -31.04 3.03
N ALA A 496 13.42 -30.15 4.04
CA ALA A 496 14.69 -29.47 4.27
C ALA A 496 15.81 -30.43 4.73
N ASP A 497 15.46 -31.60 5.28
CA ASP A 497 16.43 -32.64 5.71
C ASP A 497 16.74 -33.68 4.60
N GLY A 498 16.21 -33.47 3.39
CA GLY A 498 16.50 -34.29 2.21
C GLY A 498 15.76 -35.61 2.14
N LYS A 499 14.77 -35.86 3.00
CA LYS A 499 13.94 -37.06 2.92
C LYS A 499 13.03 -37.00 1.70
N PRO A 500 12.75 -38.15 1.07
CA PRO A 500 11.75 -38.22 0.00
C PRO A 500 10.39 -37.70 0.45
N THR A 501 9.70 -36.96 -0.42
CA THR A 501 8.43 -36.33 -0.13
C THR A 501 7.33 -36.80 -1.07
N MET A 502 6.10 -36.80 -0.58
CA MET A 502 4.91 -36.96 -1.42
C MET A 502 3.75 -36.13 -0.91
N TRP A 503 2.83 -35.83 -1.80
CA TRP A 503 1.58 -35.19 -1.43
C TRP A 503 0.70 -36.15 -0.64
N ALA A 504 0.44 -35.85 0.62
CA ALA A 504 -0.53 -36.57 1.41
C ALA A 504 -1.97 -36.19 1.02
N ARG A 505 -2.18 -34.92 0.65
CA ARG A 505 -3.46 -34.41 0.17
C ARG A 505 -3.28 -33.06 -0.52
N VAL A 506 -3.98 -32.84 -1.62
CA VAL A 506 -4.06 -31.55 -2.34
C VAL A 506 -5.52 -31.26 -2.60
N GLU A 507 -6.08 -30.30 -1.88
CA GLU A 507 -7.48 -29.85 -2.00
C GLU A 507 -7.52 -28.49 -2.69
N GLU A 508 -8.28 -28.38 -3.78
CA GLU A 508 -8.69 -27.10 -4.34
C GLU A 508 -9.97 -26.64 -3.63
N GLY A 509 -10.05 -25.35 -3.29
CA GLY A 509 -11.22 -24.84 -2.59
C GLY A 509 -11.10 -23.36 -2.22
N ARG A 510 -11.90 -22.94 -1.26
CA ARG A 510 -11.92 -21.59 -0.74
C ARG A 510 -12.33 -21.55 0.72
N TYR A 511 -12.10 -20.42 1.35
CA TYR A 511 -12.70 -20.11 2.66
C TYR A 511 -14.10 -19.51 2.47
N ASP A 512 -15.02 -19.84 3.36
CA ASP A 512 -16.31 -19.15 3.45
C ASP A 512 -16.22 -17.90 4.34
N ALA A 513 -17.31 -17.15 4.44
CA ALA A 513 -17.37 -15.94 5.24
C ALA A 513 -17.17 -16.18 6.75
N ALA A 514 -17.32 -17.41 7.23
CA ALA A 514 -17.04 -17.80 8.61
C ALA A 514 -15.58 -18.24 8.83
N GLY A 515 -14.75 -18.19 7.77
CA GLY A 515 -13.36 -18.64 7.81
C GLY A 515 -13.17 -20.15 7.81
N LYS A 516 -14.18 -20.92 7.38
CA LYS A 516 -14.12 -22.37 7.23
C LYS A 516 -13.68 -22.73 5.82
N TRP A 517 -12.75 -23.70 5.71
CA TRP A 517 -12.34 -24.26 4.42
C TRP A 517 -13.48 -25.05 3.78
N ILE A 518 -13.78 -24.76 2.53
CA ILE A 518 -14.72 -25.46 1.67
C ILE A 518 -13.93 -26.08 0.53
N MET A 519 -13.76 -27.40 0.59
CA MET A 519 -13.10 -28.18 -0.45
C MET A 519 -14.06 -28.35 -1.63
N GLU A 520 -13.56 -28.07 -2.85
CA GLU A 520 -14.29 -28.26 -4.10
C GLU A 520 -13.92 -29.58 -4.77
N ARG A 521 -12.63 -29.91 -4.81
CA ARG A 521 -12.11 -31.17 -5.33
C ARG A 521 -10.72 -31.50 -4.82
N ASN A 522 -10.31 -32.76 -4.91
CA ASN A 522 -8.92 -33.16 -4.72
C ASN A 522 -8.18 -33.15 -6.06
N TRP A 523 -6.93 -32.73 -6.03
CA TRP A 523 -6.00 -32.87 -7.15
C TRP A 523 -5.21 -34.15 -7.04
N ASN A 524 -5.06 -34.85 -8.20
CA ASN A 524 -4.27 -36.04 -8.36
C ASN A 524 -3.79 -36.17 -9.82
N GLY A 525 -2.91 -37.13 -10.07
CA GLY A 525 -2.40 -37.45 -11.41
C GLY A 525 -1.71 -36.22 -12.04
N ASP A 526 -2.05 -35.94 -13.28
CA ASP A 526 -1.41 -34.90 -14.09
C ASP A 526 -1.29 -33.51 -13.40
N GLN A 527 -2.18 -33.23 -12.46
CA GLN A 527 -2.14 -31.96 -11.72
C GLN A 527 -1.04 -31.91 -10.65
N THR A 528 -0.52 -33.07 -10.24
CA THR A 528 0.41 -33.22 -9.11
C THR A 528 1.68 -34.02 -9.41
N ASP A 529 1.74 -34.78 -10.51
CA ASP A 529 2.81 -35.77 -10.79
C ASP A 529 4.21 -35.13 -10.89
N TYR A 530 4.29 -33.92 -11.38
CA TYR A 530 5.56 -33.16 -11.54
C TYR A 530 5.63 -31.93 -10.63
N GLY A 531 4.81 -31.89 -9.61
CA GLY A 531 4.55 -30.73 -8.75
C GLY A 531 3.15 -30.18 -8.97
N LEU A 532 2.74 -29.20 -8.18
CA LEU A 532 1.42 -28.57 -8.32
C LEU A 532 1.40 -27.68 -9.56
N ASN A 533 0.59 -28.04 -10.54
CA ASN A 533 0.55 -27.38 -11.84
C ASN A 533 -0.52 -26.29 -11.87
N LEU A 534 -0.14 -25.04 -11.55
CA LEU A 534 -1.03 -23.88 -11.46
C LEU A 534 -1.16 -23.21 -12.84
N THR A 535 -2.34 -23.33 -13.44
CA THR A 535 -2.60 -22.82 -14.80
C THR A 535 -2.98 -21.33 -14.83
N GLY A 536 -3.67 -20.87 -15.86
CA GLY A 536 -3.89 -19.47 -16.18
C GLY A 536 -4.89 -18.69 -15.32
N ASN A 537 -5.59 -19.34 -14.38
CA ASN A 537 -6.43 -18.65 -13.40
C ASN A 537 -5.86 -18.84 -12.00
N PRO A 538 -5.97 -17.86 -11.11
CA PRO A 538 -5.61 -18.05 -9.72
C PRO A 538 -6.39 -19.20 -9.10
N VAL A 539 -5.66 -20.14 -8.49
CA VAL A 539 -6.25 -21.25 -7.73
C VAL A 539 -5.83 -21.14 -6.27
N VAL A 540 -6.67 -21.65 -5.38
CA VAL A 540 -6.37 -21.74 -3.95
C VAL A 540 -6.34 -23.22 -3.57
N LEU A 541 -5.18 -23.67 -3.11
CA LEU A 541 -4.94 -25.05 -2.69
C LEU A 541 -4.65 -25.11 -1.19
N LYS A 542 -5.27 -26.09 -0.53
CA LYS A 542 -4.85 -26.54 0.80
C LYS A 542 -4.09 -27.86 0.62
N VAL A 543 -2.81 -27.84 0.99
CA VAL A 543 -1.87 -28.91 0.68
C VAL A 543 -1.31 -29.49 1.96
N LYS A 544 -1.24 -30.81 2.03
CA LYS A 544 -0.50 -31.54 3.07
C LYS A 544 0.60 -32.37 2.42
N VAL A 545 1.82 -32.24 2.92
CA VAL A 545 3.02 -32.97 2.45
C VAL A 545 3.45 -33.96 3.52
N GLY A 546 3.96 -35.11 3.11
CA GLY A 546 4.55 -36.11 4.01
C GLY A 546 5.94 -36.51 3.52
N THR A 547 6.75 -37.10 4.41
CA THR A 547 8.02 -37.76 4.11
C THR A 547 7.89 -39.28 4.28
N TYR A 548 8.67 -40.06 3.53
CA TYR A 548 8.66 -41.54 3.61
C TYR A 548 10.09 -42.09 3.51
#